data_65f126f85a807321561311e1dff92a35
#
_entry.id   65f126f85a807321561311e1dff92a35
#
_cell.length_a   1.000
_cell.length_b   1.000
_cell.length_c   1.000
_cell.angle_alpha   90.00
_cell.angle_beta   90.00
_cell.angle_gamma   90.00
#
_symmetry.space_group_name_H-M   'P 1'
#
loop_
_entity.id
_entity.type
_entity.pdbx_description
1 polymer ?
#
loop_
_entity_poly.entity_id
_entity_poly.type
_entity_poly.pdbx_seq_one_letter_code
_entity_poly.pdbx_strand_id
1 'polypeptide(L)'
;MSKVDSKNNYTFTNIVTADIDILMPIETACHSHPWTKKTLLSCIGGRYFGKQFSERTAASNNQGTIGFYIGEYIAGEVTLMDICVLPSEQGKGFGKILLTRFLAQAKEFGATKIFLEVRAKNIAAQMLYMNAGFIEINRRTGYYPSSSGFGYEDAIVMSLTY
;
A
#
# COMPACT_ATOMS: atom_id res chain seq x y z
N MET A 1 5.72 14.34 -12.97
CA MET A 1 4.85 14.22 -14.16
C MET A 1 3.89 13.06 -13.95
N SER A 2 2.61 13.34 -13.91
CA SER A 2 1.58 12.31 -13.87
C SER A 2 1.49 11.66 -15.24
N LYS A 3 1.84 10.37 -15.37
CA LYS A 3 1.46 9.61 -16.55
C LYS A 3 -0.04 9.38 -16.48
N VAL A 4 -0.77 10.10 -17.30
CA VAL A 4 -2.19 9.85 -17.55
C VAL A 4 -2.25 8.60 -18.43
N ASP A 5 -2.72 7.52 -17.87
CA ASP A 5 -3.13 6.36 -18.67
C ASP A 5 -4.42 6.75 -19.38
N SER A 6 -4.32 7.04 -20.66
CA SER A 6 -5.38 7.66 -21.47
C SER A 6 -6.60 6.76 -21.74
N LYS A 7 -6.66 5.57 -21.15
CA LYS A 7 -7.79 4.63 -21.24
C LYS A 7 -8.61 4.47 -19.96
N ASN A 8 -8.08 4.93 -18.83
CA ASN A 8 -8.79 4.85 -17.55
C ASN A 8 -8.79 6.23 -16.89
N ASN A 9 -9.94 6.63 -16.39
CA ASN A 9 -10.15 7.90 -15.68
C ASN A 9 -9.47 7.91 -14.30
N TYR A 10 -8.27 7.34 -14.15
CA TYR A 10 -7.55 7.23 -12.88
C TYR A 10 -6.24 7.99 -12.92
N THR A 11 -5.85 8.54 -11.78
CA THR A 11 -4.57 9.25 -11.61
C THR A 11 -3.85 8.81 -10.36
N PHE A 12 -2.51 8.79 -10.45
CA PHE A 12 -1.61 8.65 -9.30
C PHE A 12 -0.96 9.99 -9.02
N THR A 13 -0.99 10.43 -7.76
CA THR A 13 -0.30 11.64 -7.31
C THR A 13 0.56 11.32 -6.09
N ASN A 14 1.69 12.00 -5.95
CA ASN A 14 2.55 11.84 -4.78
C ASN A 14 1.80 12.25 -3.51
N ILE A 15 2.01 11.49 -2.45
CA ILE A 15 1.50 11.82 -1.13
C ILE A 15 2.35 12.92 -0.51
N VAL A 16 1.69 13.96 -0.01
CA VAL A 16 2.30 15.03 0.78
C VAL A 16 1.57 15.16 2.12
N THR A 17 2.16 15.85 3.09
CA THR A 17 1.60 15.97 4.44
C THR A 17 0.20 16.58 4.48
N ALA A 18 -0.13 17.43 3.53
CA ALA A 18 -1.47 18.02 3.40
C ALA A 18 -2.57 16.99 3.06
N ASP A 19 -2.20 15.81 2.57
CA ASP A 19 -3.15 14.75 2.20
C ASP A 19 -3.62 13.92 3.40
N ILE A 20 -3.10 14.14 4.59
CA ILE A 20 -3.34 13.30 5.76
C ILE A 20 -4.83 13.12 6.08
N ASP A 21 -5.63 14.16 5.96
CA ASP A 21 -7.07 14.12 6.25
C ASP A 21 -7.87 13.38 5.17
N ILE A 22 -7.30 13.17 3.99
CA ILE A 22 -7.85 12.32 2.93
C ILE A 22 -7.47 10.86 3.16
N LEU A 23 -6.24 10.60 3.60
CA LEU A 23 -5.71 9.24 3.75
C LEU A 23 -6.18 8.54 5.02
N MET A 24 -6.34 9.26 6.13
CA MET A 24 -6.73 8.66 7.41
C MET A 24 -8.07 7.91 7.38
N PRO A 25 -9.14 8.42 6.76
CA PRO A 25 -10.37 7.65 6.62
C PRO A 25 -10.20 6.33 5.86
N ILE A 26 -9.33 6.32 4.84
CA ILE A 26 -9.02 5.11 4.05
C ILE A 26 -8.24 4.12 4.90
N GLU A 27 -7.19 4.58 5.60
CA GLU A 27 -6.40 3.77 6.52
C GLU A 27 -7.28 3.11 7.59
N THR A 28 -8.14 3.89 8.22
CA THR A 28 -9.04 3.44 9.28
C THR A 28 -10.06 2.41 8.76
N ALA A 29 -10.59 2.61 7.56
CA ALA A 29 -11.57 1.71 6.98
C ALA A 29 -10.94 0.39 6.46
N CYS A 30 -9.67 0.43 6.08
CA CYS A 30 -8.98 -0.67 5.41
C CYS A 30 -8.35 -1.69 6.38
N HIS A 31 -7.97 -1.27 7.57
CA HIS A 31 -7.25 -2.08 8.55
C HIS A 31 -8.00 -2.24 9.87
N SER A 32 -7.92 -3.43 10.48
CA SER A 32 -8.46 -3.68 11.81
C SER A 32 -7.69 -2.94 12.91
N HIS A 33 -6.39 -2.72 12.70
CA HIS A 33 -5.50 -1.97 13.57
C HIS A 33 -4.78 -0.90 12.75
N PRO A 34 -5.48 0.19 12.41
CA PRO A 34 -4.93 1.22 11.53
C PRO A 34 -3.79 1.98 12.21
N TRP A 35 -2.88 2.52 11.42
CA TRP A 35 -1.90 3.48 11.91
C TRP A 35 -2.61 4.71 12.48
N THR A 36 -1.99 5.30 13.48
CA THR A 36 -2.41 6.61 13.98
C THR A 36 -2.04 7.71 12.97
N LYS A 37 -2.69 8.85 13.07
CA LYS A 37 -2.34 10.03 12.27
C LYS A 37 -0.85 10.39 12.42
N LYS A 38 -0.31 10.31 13.64
CA LYS A 38 1.10 10.56 13.93
C LYS A 38 2.02 9.60 13.18
N THR A 39 1.70 8.31 13.19
CA THR A 39 2.48 7.28 12.48
C THR A 39 2.43 7.51 10.96
N LEU A 40 1.26 7.75 10.41
CA LEU A 40 1.10 8.00 8.98
C LEU A 40 1.89 9.24 8.54
N LEU A 41 1.82 10.34 9.29
CA LEU A 41 2.61 11.55 9.02
C LEU A 41 4.12 11.28 9.07
N SER A 42 4.59 10.42 9.97
CA SER A 42 6.00 10.07 10.07
C SER A 42 6.53 9.28 8.87
N CYS A 43 5.64 8.71 8.07
CA CYS A 43 5.97 7.94 6.86
C CYS A 43 5.76 8.74 5.56
N ILE A 44 5.79 10.07 5.64
CA ILE A 44 5.70 10.97 4.48
C ILE A 44 6.99 11.79 4.40
N GLY A 45 7.64 11.73 3.24
CA GLY A 45 8.90 12.45 2.99
C GLY A 45 10.15 11.67 3.43
N GLY A 46 11.32 12.25 3.21
CA GLY A 46 12.60 11.60 3.51
C GLY A 46 12.80 10.31 2.72
N ARG A 47 13.09 9.22 3.44
CA ARG A 47 13.27 7.87 2.86
C ARG A 47 11.98 7.19 2.43
N TYR A 48 10.83 7.80 2.75
CA TYR A 48 9.52 7.28 2.38
C TYR A 48 9.06 7.87 1.06
N PHE A 49 8.28 7.07 0.32
CA PHE A 49 7.62 7.49 -0.90
C PHE A 49 6.23 6.87 -0.94
N GLY A 50 5.33 7.51 -1.62
CA GLY A 50 3.98 6.98 -1.74
C GLY A 50 3.15 7.74 -2.76
N LYS A 51 2.13 7.07 -3.25
CA LYS A 51 1.16 7.65 -4.17
C LYS A 51 -0.26 7.34 -3.72
N GLN A 52 -1.12 8.30 -3.89
CA GLN A 52 -2.56 8.12 -3.82
C GLN A 52 -3.14 7.89 -5.21
N PHE A 53 -4.16 7.06 -5.26
CA PHE A 53 -4.86 6.64 -6.47
C PHE A 53 -6.27 7.18 -6.44
N SER A 54 -6.64 7.95 -7.44
CA SER A 54 -7.91 8.66 -7.48
C SER A 54 -8.61 8.48 -8.81
N GLU A 55 -9.95 8.45 -8.78
CA GLU A 55 -10.77 8.45 -9.96
C GLU A 55 -11.01 9.90 -10.44
N ARG A 56 -10.83 10.15 -11.73
CA ARG A 56 -11.25 11.39 -12.37
C ARG A 56 -12.72 11.33 -12.70
N THR A 57 -13.53 12.10 -12.02
CA THR A 57 -14.91 12.33 -12.45
C THR A 57 -15.00 13.65 -13.20
N ALA A 58 -15.67 13.63 -14.34
CA ALA A 58 -15.86 14.83 -15.19
C ALA A 58 -16.73 15.93 -14.52
N ALA A 59 -17.35 15.63 -13.38
CA ALA A 59 -18.35 16.48 -12.75
C ALA A 59 -17.87 17.25 -11.51
N SER A 60 -16.68 16.96 -10.99
CA SER A 60 -16.16 17.69 -9.82
C SER A 60 -14.65 17.76 -9.84
N ASN A 61 -14.11 18.91 -9.40
CA ASN A 61 -12.69 19.05 -9.11
C ASN A 61 -12.24 18.23 -7.89
N ASN A 62 -13.14 17.50 -7.25
CA ASN A 62 -12.87 16.60 -6.15
C ASN A 62 -12.63 15.21 -6.71
N GLN A 63 -11.36 14.86 -6.81
CA GLN A 63 -10.94 13.51 -7.14
C GLN A 63 -11.19 12.62 -5.92
N GLY A 64 -12.08 11.62 -6.05
CA GLY A 64 -12.28 10.61 -5.01
C GLY A 64 -11.06 9.72 -4.90
N THR A 65 -10.32 9.79 -3.80
CA THR A 65 -9.20 8.89 -3.53
C THR A 65 -9.72 7.50 -3.21
N ILE A 66 -9.29 6.50 -3.99
CA ILE A 66 -9.69 5.10 -3.88
C ILE A 66 -8.75 4.32 -2.97
N GLY A 67 -7.47 4.66 -3.00
CA GLY A 67 -6.45 3.96 -2.24
C GLY A 67 -5.10 4.65 -2.32
N PHE A 68 -4.13 4.07 -1.62
CA PHE A 68 -2.76 4.58 -1.61
C PHE A 68 -1.76 3.48 -1.23
N TYR A 69 -0.48 3.73 -1.47
CA TYR A 69 0.61 2.95 -0.91
C TYR A 69 1.70 3.85 -0.35
N ILE A 70 2.45 3.31 0.60
CA ILE A 70 3.66 3.91 1.17
C ILE A 70 4.76 2.87 1.16
N GLY A 71 5.92 3.24 0.65
CA GLY A 71 7.15 2.46 0.68
C GLY A 71 8.26 3.20 1.41
N GLU A 72 9.25 2.44 1.86
CA GLU A 72 10.49 2.96 2.45
C GLU A 72 11.67 2.46 1.63
N TYR A 73 12.56 3.37 1.22
CA TYR A 73 13.79 3.04 0.51
C TYR A 73 15.00 3.24 1.40
N ILE A 74 15.78 2.17 1.61
CA ILE A 74 17.04 2.21 2.35
C ILE A 74 18.08 1.37 1.61
N ALA A 75 19.16 1.99 1.16
CA ALA A 75 20.36 1.31 0.65
C ALA A 75 20.07 0.21 -0.40
N GLY A 76 19.23 0.49 -1.37
CA GLY A 76 18.89 -0.45 -2.45
C GLY A 76 17.77 -1.43 -2.13
N GLU A 77 17.21 -1.37 -0.94
CA GLU A 77 16.08 -2.20 -0.51
C GLU A 77 14.85 -1.33 -0.29
N VAL A 78 13.69 -1.83 -0.72
CA VAL A 78 12.40 -1.20 -0.51
C VAL A 78 11.52 -2.09 0.36
N THR A 79 10.84 -1.48 1.32
CA THR A 79 9.80 -2.14 2.09
C THR A 79 8.45 -1.51 1.76
N LEU A 80 7.46 -2.34 1.42
CA LEU A 80 6.08 -1.90 1.35
C LEU A 80 5.55 -1.74 2.77
N MET A 81 5.37 -0.48 3.21
CA MET A 81 4.96 -0.16 4.57
C MET A 81 3.45 -0.21 4.75
N ASP A 82 2.72 0.24 3.74
CA ASP A 82 1.26 0.27 3.76
C ASP A 82 0.71 0.23 2.33
N ILE A 83 -0.40 -0.45 2.15
CA ILE A 83 -1.19 -0.45 0.93
C ILE A 83 -2.67 -0.60 1.29
N CYS A 84 -3.48 0.33 0.83
CA CYS A 84 -4.89 0.41 1.17
C CYS A 84 -5.74 0.64 -0.07
N VAL A 85 -6.85 -0.08 -0.16
CA VAL A 85 -7.96 0.20 -1.06
C VAL A 85 -9.22 0.34 -0.22
N LEU A 86 -10.02 1.38 -0.46
CA LEU A 86 -11.32 1.55 0.21
C LEU A 86 -12.12 0.26 0.13
N PRO A 87 -12.73 -0.21 1.23
CA PRO A 87 -13.53 -1.44 1.23
C PRO A 87 -14.60 -1.49 0.15
N SER A 88 -15.27 -0.37 -0.13
CA SER A 88 -16.27 -0.26 -1.20
C SER A 88 -15.71 -0.46 -2.61
N GLU A 89 -14.41 -0.30 -2.78
CA GLU A 89 -13.70 -0.41 -4.06
C GLU A 89 -12.87 -1.69 -4.18
N GLN A 90 -12.85 -2.53 -3.16
CA GLN A 90 -12.16 -3.83 -3.19
C GLN A 90 -12.88 -4.81 -4.12
N GLY A 91 -12.12 -5.80 -4.63
CA GLY A 91 -12.64 -6.78 -5.58
C GLY A 91 -12.77 -6.29 -7.03
N LYS A 92 -12.29 -5.09 -7.33
CA LYS A 92 -12.33 -4.46 -8.68
C LYS A 92 -10.95 -4.44 -9.37
N GLY A 93 -9.93 -5.03 -8.77
CA GLY A 93 -8.57 -5.07 -9.32
C GLY A 93 -7.69 -3.86 -8.96
N PHE A 94 -8.14 -2.95 -8.10
CA PHE A 94 -7.37 -1.75 -7.74
C PHE A 94 -6.14 -2.07 -6.90
N GLY A 95 -6.17 -3.11 -6.06
CA GLY A 95 -5.00 -3.57 -5.31
C GLY A 95 -3.85 -3.97 -6.24
N LYS A 96 -4.16 -4.65 -7.34
CA LYS A 96 -3.16 -5.02 -8.36
C LYS A 96 -2.60 -3.79 -9.08
N ILE A 97 -3.43 -2.80 -9.38
CA ILE A 97 -3.00 -1.54 -10.02
C ILE A 97 -2.06 -0.79 -9.08
N LEU A 98 -2.41 -0.66 -7.80
CA LEU A 98 -1.57 -0.03 -6.77
C LEU A 98 -0.23 -0.75 -6.62
N LEU A 99 -0.26 -2.07 -6.46
CA LEU A 99 0.96 -2.86 -6.30
C LEU A 99 1.86 -2.76 -7.53
N THR A 100 1.30 -2.82 -8.72
CA THR A 100 2.06 -2.67 -9.98
C THR A 100 2.75 -1.32 -10.04
N ARG A 101 2.06 -0.25 -9.65
CA ARG A 101 2.64 1.10 -9.60
C ARG A 101 3.73 1.23 -8.54
N PHE A 102 3.52 0.65 -7.37
CA PHE A 102 4.52 0.59 -6.30
C PHE A 102 5.79 -0.11 -6.78
N LEU A 103 5.67 -1.27 -7.40
CA LEU A 103 6.80 -2.03 -7.91
C LEU A 103 7.56 -1.27 -9.00
N ALA A 104 6.84 -0.58 -9.89
CA ALA A 104 7.46 0.27 -10.90
C ALA A 104 8.26 1.41 -10.28
N GLN A 105 7.72 2.06 -9.26
CA GLN A 105 8.39 3.15 -8.56
C GLN A 105 9.62 2.65 -7.78
N ALA A 106 9.53 1.50 -7.12
CA ALA A 106 10.66 0.87 -6.45
C ALA A 106 11.80 0.58 -7.44
N LYS A 107 11.47 0.10 -8.63
CA LYS A 107 12.45 -0.15 -9.69
C LYS A 107 13.08 1.14 -10.22
N GLU A 108 12.31 2.22 -10.34
CA GLU A 108 12.81 3.55 -10.71
C GLU A 108 13.86 4.07 -9.71
N PHE A 109 13.73 3.75 -8.41
CA PHE A 109 14.74 4.06 -7.39
C PHE A 109 15.98 3.17 -7.45
N GLY A 110 15.99 2.14 -8.27
CA GLY A 110 17.08 1.17 -8.36
C GLY A 110 17.05 0.10 -7.26
N ALA A 111 15.88 -0.17 -6.70
CA ALA A 111 15.73 -1.23 -5.71
C ALA A 111 16.08 -2.59 -6.32
N THR A 112 16.88 -3.36 -5.62
CA THR A 112 17.24 -4.74 -5.98
C THR A 112 16.39 -5.77 -5.27
N LYS A 113 15.80 -5.40 -4.14
CA LYS A 113 15.00 -6.26 -3.30
C LYS A 113 13.84 -5.49 -2.66
N ILE A 114 12.70 -6.14 -2.59
CA ILE A 114 11.49 -5.58 -1.99
C ILE A 114 10.98 -6.53 -0.91
N PHE A 115 10.62 -5.97 0.23
CA PHE A 115 10.06 -6.70 1.36
C PHE A 115 8.67 -6.20 1.72
N LEU A 116 7.88 -7.06 2.29
CA LEU A 116 6.62 -6.72 2.94
C LEU A 116 6.31 -7.71 4.07
N GLU A 117 5.41 -7.29 4.94
CA GLU A 117 4.79 -8.15 5.95
C GLU A 117 3.29 -8.17 5.73
N VAL A 118 2.68 -9.33 5.87
CA VAL A 118 1.24 -9.53 5.71
C VAL A 118 0.70 -10.44 6.81
N ARG A 119 -0.52 -10.16 7.28
CA ARG A 119 -1.19 -11.01 8.26
C ARG A 119 -1.43 -12.40 7.67
N ALA A 120 -1.15 -13.45 8.45
CA ALA A 120 -1.32 -14.84 8.03
C ALA A 120 -2.76 -15.16 7.60
N LYS A 121 -3.76 -14.48 8.17
CA LYS A 121 -5.18 -14.66 7.81
C LYS A 121 -5.62 -13.85 6.59
N ASN A 122 -4.82 -12.91 6.12
CA ASN A 122 -5.13 -12.10 4.94
C ASN A 122 -4.74 -12.84 3.65
N ILE A 123 -5.53 -13.84 3.30
CA ILE A 123 -5.29 -14.70 2.14
C ILE A 123 -5.35 -13.90 0.83
N ALA A 124 -6.28 -12.98 0.71
CA ALA A 124 -6.43 -12.17 -0.50
C ALA A 124 -5.16 -11.34 -0.80
N ALA A 125 -4.58 -10.71 0.22
CA ALA A 125 -3.34 -9.96 0.08
C ALA A 125 -2.15 -10.89 -0.26
N GLN A 126 -2.05 -12.05 0.39
CA GLN A 126 -1.00 -13.03 0.08
C GLN A 126 -1.07 -13.48 -1.38
N MET A 127 -2.26 -13.76 -1.89
CA MET A 127 -2.45 -14.12 -3.30
C MET A 127 -2.05 -12.99 -4.25
N LEU A 128 -2.38 -11.76 -3.91
CA LEU A 128 -1.98 -10.57 -4.66
C LEU A 128 -0.45 -10.48 -4.77
N TYR A 129 0.26 -10.66 -3.65
CA TYR A 129 1.71 -10.58 -3.60
C TYR A 129 2.38 -11.77 -4.30
N MET A 130 1.89 -12.99 -4.09
CA MET A 130 2.43 -14.18 -4.78
C MET A 130 2.25 -14.09 -6.29
N ASN A 131 1.11 -13.61 -6.77
CA ASN A 131 0.88 -13.40 -8.20
C ASN A 131 1.79 -12.32 -8.81
N ALA A 132 2.30 -11.42 -7.99
CA ALA A 132 3.29 -10.41 -8.41
C ALA A 132 4.74 -10.92 -8.35
N GLY A 133 4.98 -12.13 -7.84
CA GLY A 133 6.29 -12.75 -7.77
C GLY A 133 6.94 -12.76 -6.39
N PHE A 134 6.24 -12.29 -5.34
CA PHE A 134 6.74 -12.40 -3.98
C PHE A 134 6.73 -13.83 -3.47
N ILE A 135 7.72 -14.19 -2.67
CA ILE A 135 7.83 -15.48 -1.98
C ILE A 135 7.89 -15.27 -0.48
N GLU A 136 7.35 -16.22 0.28
CA GLU A 136 7.49 -16.23 1.74
C GLU A 136 8.95 -16.58 2.09
N ILE A 137 9.57 -15.75 2.93
CA ILE A 137 10.95 -15.95 3.40
C ILE A 137 11.04 -16.17 4.90
N ASN A 138 10.04 -15.74 5.67
CA ASN A 138 9.99 -15.89 7.10
C ASN A 138 8.57 -15.76 7.62
N ARG A 139 8.37 -16.19 8.87
CA ARG A 139 7.10 -16.04 9.59
C ARG A 139 7.39 -15.57 11.01
N ARG A 140 6.72 -14.51 11.44
CA ARG A 140 6.81 -13.99 12.81
C ARG A 140 5.58 -14.46 13.59
N THR A 141 5.79 -15.37 14.53
CA THR A 141 4.72 -15.93 15.35
C THR A 141 4.17 -14.88 16.30
N GLY A 142 2.83 -14.73 16.34
CA GLY A 142 2.13 -13.85 17.27
C GLY A 142 2.48 -12.37 17.14
N TYR A 143 2.78 -11.90 15.93
CA TYR A 143 3.27 -10.54 15.68
C TYR A 143 2.18 -9.48 15.69
N TYR A 144 1.02 -9.76 15.09
CA TYR A 144 -0.10 -8.83 15.01
C TYR A 144 -1.17 -9.13 16.06
N PRO A 145 -1.79 -8.10 16.67
CA PRO A 145 -3.02 -8.30 17.41
C PRO A 145 -4.09 -8.90 16.50
N SER A 146 -4.81 -9.89 16.99
CA SER A 146 -5.88 -10.53 16.23
C SER A 146 -7.02 -9.55 15.91
N SER A 147 -7.57 -9.65 14.70
CA SER A 147 -8.76 -8.88 14.30
C SER A 147 -10.02 -9.22 15.09
N SER A 148 -10.06 -10.42 15.73
CA SER A 148 -11.16 -10.84 16.60
C SER A 148 -11.15 -10.17 17.97
N GLY A 149 -10.09 -9.42 18.34
CA GLY A 149 -9.91 -8.80 19.64
C GLY A 149 -9.29 -9.73 20.71
N PHE A 150 -9.06 -11.01 20.40
CA PHE A 150 -8.43 -11.97 21.29
C PHE A 150 -7.19 -12.58 20.68
N GLY A 151 -6.08 -12.55 21.43
CA GLY A 151 -4.82 -13.16 21.03
C GLY A 151 -4.12 -12.41 19.90
N TYR A 152 -3.24 -13.14 19.24
CA TYR A 152 -2.38 -12.62 18.18
C TYR A 152 -2.41 -13.53 16.96
N GLU A 153 -2.05 -12.98 15.81
CA GLU A 153 -1.84 -13.76 14.59
C GLU A 153 -0.42 -13.56 14.06
N ASP A 154 0.04 -14.53 13.27
CA ASP A 154 1.37 -14.48 12.66
C ASP A 154 1.45 -13.42 11.57
N ALA A 155 2.66 -12.90 11.38
CA ALA A 155 3.05 -12.15 10.20
C ALA A 155 3.84 -13.04 9.25
N ILE A 156 3.51 -12.97 7.98
CA ILE A 156 4.30 -13.59 6.91
C ILE A 156 5.17 -12.51 6.30
N VAL A 157 6.48 -12.74 6.28
CA VAL A 157 7.45 -11.86 5.60
C VAL A 157 7.66 -12.40 4.19
N MET A 158 7.48 -11.54 3.22
CA MET A 158 7.65 -11.89 1.81
C MET A 158 8.68 -11.00 1.14
N SER A 159 9.35 -11.51 0.12
CA SER A 159 10.30 -10.74 -0.67
C SER A 159 10.17 -10.99 -2.16
N LEU A 160 10.55 -9.96 -2.92
CA LEU A 160 10.71 -9.99 -4.37
C LEU A 160 12.12 -9.51 -4.68
N THR A 161 12.86 -10.26 -5.49
CA THR A 161 14.20 -9.88 -5.96
C THR A 161 14.13 -9.58 -7.46
N TYR A 162 14.71 -8.45 -7.85
CA TYR A 162 14.88 -8.09 -9.27
C TYR A 162 16.16 -8.64 -9.85
#